data_7516d96da7eb2cbe3479866517d0797a
#
_entry.id   7516d96da7eb2cbe3479866517d0797a
#
_cell.length_a   1.000
_cell.length_b   1.000
_cell.length_c   1.000
_cell.angle_alpha   90.00
_cell.angle_beta   90.00
_cell.angle_gamma   90.00
#
_symmetry.space_group_name_H-M   'P 1'
#
loop_
_entity.id
_entity.type
_entity.pdbx_description
1 polymer ?
#
loop_
_entity_poly.entity_id
_entity_poly.type
_entity_poly.pdbx_seq_one_letter_code
_entity_poly.pdbx_strand_id
1 'polypeptide(L)'
;MTEMDSAQPLPPWRSLLHAAGKREGRSPGGRWLQLATLSVHGYPRVRTLVFRDWSAAATLDLLTDARSEKCLEIERTPEVELCWLFRKAREQFRLRGTATLISPTGDSVDLDQHWKRLPASGRSVWAWPPPGDPFDPQGPWPQEVSDDSATPEHLRLLRISLHHVEQLDLKPHPHLRRLWTSSGQWQEQRINP
;
A
#
# COMPACT_ATOMS: atom_id res chain seq x y z
N MET A 1 -37.43 3.60 0.39
CA MET A 1 -36.68 4.32 -0.68
C MET A 1 -35.23 4.10 -0.35
N THR A 2 -34.63 3.11 -1.01
CA THR A 2 -33.24 2.70 -0.80
C THR A 2 -32.37 3.71 -1.54
N GLU A 3 -31.56 4.48 -0.82
CA GLU A 3 -30.52 5.30 -1.45
C GLU A 3 -29.61 4.36 -2.22
N MET A 4 -29.64 4.48 -3.54
CA MET A 4 -28.65 3.86 -4.42
C MET A 4 -27.31 4.48 -4.06
N ASP A 5 -26.43 3.65 -3.49
CA ASP A 5 -24.99 3.93 -3.31
C ASP A 5 -24.40 4.27 -4.69
N SER A 6 -24.38 5.56 -5.00
CA SER A 6 -23.78 6.06 -6.25
C SER A 6 -22.28 5.90 -6.10
N ALA A 7 -21.73 4.81 -6.61
CA ALA A 7 -20.30 4.56 -6.66
C ALA A 7 -19.60 5.81 -7.22
N GLN A 8 -18.84 6.51 -6.39
CA GLN A 8 -18.09 7.68 -6.83
C GLN A 8 -17.22 7.32 -8.03
N PRO A 9 -17.24 8.14 -9.10
CA PRO A 9 -16.42 7.84 -10.27
C PRO A 9 -14.94 7.76 -9.89
N LEU A 10 -14.25 6.78 -10.47
CA LEU A 10 -12.83 6.61 -10.21
C LEU A 10 -12.03 7.85 -10.66
N PRO A 11 -11.07 8.33 -9.87
CA PRO A 11 -10.18 9.40 -10.29
C PRO A 11 -9.45 9.06 -11.59
N PRO A 12 -9.17 10.04 -12.46
CA PRO A 12 -8.59 9.80 -13.80
C PRO A 12 -7.26 9.04 -13.77
N TRP A 13 -6.43 9.27 -12.76
CA TRP A 13 -5.14 8.60 -12.58
C TRP A 13 -5.26 7.08 -12.34
N ARG A 14 -6.41 6.58 -11.86
CA ARG A 14 -6.65 5.15 -11.61
C ARG A 14 -6.53 4.31 -12.89
N SER A 15 -7.06 4.79 -14.00
CA SER A 15 -6.96 4.12 -15.30
C SER A 15 -5.51 4.07 -15.80
N LEU A 16 -4.75 5.15 -15.61
CA LEU A 16 -3.32 5.23 -15.98
C LEU A 16 -2.47 4.26 -15.16
N LEU A 17 -2.64 4.26 -13.84
CA LEU A 17 -1.95 3.36 -12.93
C LEU A 17 -2.28 1.89 -13.24
N HIS A 18 -3.56 1.58 -13.50
CA HIS A 18 -3.99 0.24 -13.89
C HIS A 18 -3.33 -0.20 -15.21
N ALA A 19 -3.29 0.69 -16.21
CA ALA A 19 -2.64 0.42 -17.49
C ALA A 19 -1.14 0.17 -17.34
N ALA A 20 -0.44 0.95 -16.49
CA ALA A 20 0.95 0.74 -16.17
C ALA A 20 1.18 -0.62 -15.51
N GLY A 21 0.35 -0.98 -14.51
CA GLY A 21 0.40 -2.27 -13.83
C GLY A 21 0.15 -3.46 -14.78
N LYS A 22 -0.78 -3.34 -15.74
CA LYS A 22 -0.99 -4.37 -16.77
C LYS A 22 0.27 -4.64 -17.60
N ARG A 23 1.07 -3.61 -17.92
CA ARG A 23 2.32 -3.77 -18.67
C ARG A 23 3.39 -4.52 -17.88
N GLU A 24 3.40 -4.41 -16.55
CA GLU A 24 4.31 -5.22 -15.70
C GLU A 24 3.95 -6.71 -15.74
N GLY A 25 2.69 -7.05 -16.03
CA GLY A 25 2.18 -8.41 -16.13
C GLY A 25 2.18 -9.10 -14.75
N ARG A 26 2.51 -10.42 -14.74
CA ARG A 26 2.51 -11.22 -13.50
C ARG A 26 3.78 -11.05 -12.66
N SER A 27 4.65 -10.10 -12.99
CA SER A 27 5.86 -9.83 -12.20
C SER A 27 5.48 -9.40 -10.78
N PRO A 28 6.10 -9.97 -9.73
CA PRO A 28 5.89 -9.51 -8.36
C PRO A 28 6.14 -8.01 -8.19
N GLY A 29 7.09 -7.45 -8.96
CA GLY A 29 7.41 -6.02 -8.97
C GLY A 29 6.22 -5.10 -9.32
N GLY A 30 5.22 -5.61 -10.07
CA GLY A 30 4.00 -4.86 -10.36
C GLY A 30 3.12 -4.58 -9.13
N ARG A 31 3.39 -5.27 -8.00
CA ARG A 31 2.69 -5.06 -6.73
C ARG A 31 3.59 -4.49 -5.62
N TRP A 32 4.87 -4.31 -5.89
CA TRP A 32 5.82 -3.75 -4.93
C TRP A 32 5.87 -2.25 -5.04
N LEU A 33 5.67 -1.59 -3.93
CA LEU A 33 5.78 -0.14 -3.82
C LEU A 33 6.61 0.25 -2.60
N GLN A 34 7.27 1.40 -2.67
CA GLN A 34 8.05 1.94 -1.58
C GLN A 34 7.17 2.85 -0.75
N LEU A 35 7.12 2.59 0.57
CA LEU A 35 6.45 3.46 1.55
C LEU A 35 7.50 4.30 2.26
N ALA A 36 7.33 5.60 2.20
CA ALA A 36 8.09 6.59 2.97
C ALA A 36 7.30 7.02 4.21
N THR A 37 7.97 7.04 5.36
CA THR A 37 7.46 7.51 6.66
C THR A 37 8.52 8.36 7.34
N LEU A 38 8.18 9.00 8.44
CA LEU A 38 9.13 9.68 9.32
C LEU A 38 9.32 8.86 10.60
N SER A 39 10.58 8.60 10.96
CA SER A 39 10.89 7.98 12.25
C SER A 39 10.44 8.89 13.40
N VAL A 40 10.37 8.34 14.61
CA VAL A 40 10.05 9.11 15.83
C VAL A 40 11.05 10.25 16.10
N HIS A 41 12.23 10.22 15.47
CA HIS A 41 13.26 11.25 15.53
C HIS A 41 13.25 12.20 14.32
N GLY A 42 12.26 12.09 13.42
CA GLY A 42 12.13 12.93 12.22
C GLY A 42 13.00 12.52 11.02
N TYR A 43 13.67 11.37 11.07
CA TYR A 43 14.43 10.86 9.93
C TYR A 43 13.52 10.19 8.90
N PRO A 44 13.71 10.44 7.58
CA PRO A 44 12.99 9.73 6.55
C PRO A 44 13.36 8.23 6.54
N ARG A 45 12.34 7.39 6.41
CA ARG A 45 12.46 5.93 6.36
C ARG A 45 11.73 5.42 5.11
N VAL A 46 12.34 4.47 4.41
CA VAL A 46 11.76 3.87 3.19
C VAL A 46 11.85 2.35 3.27
N ARG A 47 10.76 1.66 2.90
CA ARG A 47 10.75 0.19 2.75
C ARG A 47 9.77 -0.22 1.66
N THR A 48 9.96 -1.43 1.14
CA THR A 48 9.03 -2.02 0.16
C THR A 48 7.90 -2.74 0.86
N LEU A 49 6.67 -2.48 0.43
CA LEU A 49 5.46 -3.19 0.82
C LEU A 49 4.77 -3.75 -0.42
N VAL A 50 3.81 -4.65 -0.18
CA VAL A 50 3.04 -5.30 -1.25
C VAL A 50 1.64 -4.72 -1.30
N PHE A 51 1.26 -4.12 -2.43
CA PHE A 51 -0.11 -3.71 -2.70
C PHE A 51 -1.06 -4.90 -2.59
N ARG A 52 -2.16 -4.72 -1.89
CA ARG A 52 -3.17 -5.77 -1.68
C ARG A 52 -4.42 -5.50 -2.50
N ASP A 53 -5.07 -4.37 -2.26
CA ASP A 53 -6.33 -4.03 -2.93
C ASP A 53 -6.59 -2.51 -2.89
N TRP A 54 -7.67 -2.11 -3.57
CA TRP A 54 -8.28 -0.81 -3.46
C TRP A 54 -9.57 -0.95 -2.66
N SER A 55 -9.65 -0.35 -1.49
CA SER A 55 -10.86 -0.36 -0.65
C SER A 55 -11.87 0.73 -1.02
N ALA A 56 -11.42 1.79 -1.73
CA ALA A 56 -12.29 2.83 -2.28
C ALA A 56 -11.64 3.47 -3.53
N ALA A 57 -12.31 4.44 -4.13
CA ALA A 57 -11.87 5.12 -5.34
C ALA A 57 -10.44 5.68 -5.25
N ALA A 58 -10.06 6.24 -4.09
CA ALA A 58 -8.75 6.79 -3.81
C ALA A 58 -8.15 6.25 -2.49
N THR A 59 -8.48 5.02 -2.10
CA THR A 59 -7.99 4.40 -0.87
C THR A 59 -7.42 3.02 -1.18
N LEU A 60 -6.17 2.79 -0.79
CA LEU A 60 -5.48 1.51 -1.00
C LEU A 60 -5.12 0.81 0.31
N ASP A 61 -5.01 -0.50 0.22
CA ASP A 61 -4.76 -1.39 1.33
C ASP A 61 -3.43 -2.15 1.17
N LEU A 62 -2.66 -2.16 2.24
CA LEU A 62 -1.43 -2.92 2.43
C LEU A 62 -1.55 -3.73 3.73
N LEU A 63 -0.68 -4.72 3.92
CA LEU A 63 -0.57 -5.44 5.20
C LEU A 63 0.77 -5.13 5.86
N THR A 64 0.75 -4.98 7.18
CA THR A 64 1.94 -4.73 7.98
C THR A 64 1.86 -5.41 9.35
N ASP A 65 3.01 -5.55 9.99
CA ASP A 65 3.16 -6.12 11.33
C ASP A 65 3.19 -4.99 12.36
N ALA A 66 2.31 -5.05 13.36
CA ALA A 66 2.23 -4.08 14.46
C ALA A 66 3.52 -3.97 15.25
N ARG A 67 4.31 -5.05 15.30
CA ARG A 67 5.59 -5.11 16.02
C ARG A 67 6.73 -4.37 15.31
N SER A 68 6.50 -3.89 14.07
CA SER A 68 7.50 -3.17 13.28
C SER A 68 7.49 -1.67 13.56
N GLU A 69 8.67 -1.03 13.56
CA GLU A 69 8.85 0.41 13.81
C GLU A 69 7.91 1.32 13.00
N LYS A 70 7.58 0.93 11.77
CA LYS A 70 6.72 1.73 10.90
C LYS A 70 5.32 1.97 11.47
N CYS A 71 4.83 1.09 12.34
CA CYS A 71 3.52 1.30 12.97
C CYS A 71 3.57 2.48 13.95
N LEU A 72 4.60 2.57 14.79
CA LEU A 72 4.82 3.71 15.67
C LEU A 72 5.08 5.01 14.88
N GLU A 73 5.79 4.91 13.76
CA GLU A 73 6.04 6.04 12.86
C GLU A 73 4.73 6.60 12.31
N ILE A 74 3.83 5.72 11.83
CA ILE A 74 2.52 6.09 11.27
C ILE A 74 1.56 6.60 12.35
N GLU A 75 1.54 5.97 13.52
CA GLU A 75 0.71 6.44 14.65
C GLU A 75 1.07 7.88 15.05
N ARG A 76 2.35 8.22 15.01
CA ARG A 76 2.83 9.57 15.33
C ARG A 76 2.64 10.55 14.19
N THR A 77 2.89 10.11 12.94
CA THR A 77 2.84 10.95 11.74
C THR A 77 2.14 10.15 10.64
N PRO A 78 0.81 10.27 10.52
CA PRO A 78 0.04 9.45 9.58
C PRO A 78 0.21 9.86 8.12
N GLU A 79 0.81 11.02 7.84
CA GLU A 79 1.11 11.46 6.47
C GLU A 79 2.26 10.64 5.88
N VAL A 80 1.98 9.99 4.76
CA VAL A 80 2.91 9.08 4.09
C VAL A 80 2.98 9.38 2.59
N GLU A 81 4.07 8.95 1.96
CA GLU A 81 4.19 8.94 0.52
C GLU A 81 4.59 7.55 0.03
N LEU A 82 3.94 7.10 -1.03
CA LEU A 82 4.25 5.87 -1.74
C LEU A 82 4.89 6.19 -3.08
N CYS A 83 5.93 5.44 -3.44
CA CYS A 83 6.49 5.45 -4.79
C CYS A 83 6.23 4.10 -5.44
N TRP A 84 5.54 4.09 -6.58
CA TRP A 84 5.25 2.89 -7.35
C TRP A 84 5.87 3.00 -8.73
N LEU A 85 6.93 2.25 -8.97
CA LEU A 85 7.67 2.25 -10.23
C LEU A 85 7.30 1.05 -11.10
N PHE A 86 6.70 1.32 -12.24
CA PHE A 86 6.39 0.35 -13.29
C PHE A 86 7.49 0.38 -14.36
N ARG A 87 8.46 -0.52 -14.25
CA ARG A 87 9.68 -0.51 -15.07
C ARG A 87 9.42 -0.73 -16.55
N LYS A 88 8.57 -1.71 -16.89
CA LYS A 88 8.21 -1.99 -18.29
C LYS A 88 7.37 -0.86 -18.90
N ALA A 89 6.50 -0.26 -18.10
CA ALA A 89 5.73 0.90 -18.51
C ALA A 89 6.59 2.16 -18.62
N ARG A 90 7.76 2.22 -17.95
CA ARG A 90 8.59 3.42 -17.79
C ARG A 90 7.80 4.56 -17.16
N GLU A 91 6.99 4.22 -16.16
CA GLU A 91 6.12 5.16 -15.46
C GLU A 91 6.31 5.03 -13.95
N GLN A 92 6.38 6.18 -13.26
CA GLN A 92 6.42 6.25 -11.81
C GLN A 92 5.18 6.97 -11.31
N PHE A 93 4.55 6.41 -10.28
CA PHE A 93 3.49 7.09 -9.54
C PHE A 93 3.98 7.42 -8.13
N ARG A 94 3.71 8.64 -7.67
CA ARG A 94 3.89 9.10 -6.31
C ARG A 94 2.51 9.36 -5.72
N LEU A 95 2.21 8.72 -4.60
CA LEU A 95 0.88 8.70 -4.00
C LEU A 95 1.03 9.18 -2.56
N ARG A 96 0.53 10.39 -2.24
CA ARG A 96 0.52 10.91 -0.87
C ARG A 96 -0.85 10.74 -0.26
N GLY A 97 -0.88 10.41 1.01
CA GLY A 97 -2.12 10.19 1.71
C GLY A 97 -1.94 10.04 3.20
N THR A 98 -3.06 9.97 3.89
CA THR A 98 -3.13 9.74 5.33
C THR A 98 -3.31 8.25 5.58
N ALA A 99 -2.44 7.67 6.38
CA ALA A 99 -2.41 6.26 6.73
C ALA A 99 -3.20 5.99 8.01
N THR A 100 -3.94 4.89 8.03
CA THR A 100 -4.65 4.36 9.20
C THR A 100 -4.26 2.91 9.41
N LEU A 101 -3.96 2.52 10.66
CA LEU A 101 -3.70 1.14 11.07
C LEU A 101 -4.96 0.53 11.65
N ILE A 102 -5.49 -0.51 11.00
CA ILE A 102 -6.67 -1.25 11.44
C ILE A 102 -6.22 -2.55 12.07
N SER A 103 -6.62 -2.78 13.33
CA SER A 103 -6.30 -3.97 14.12
C SER A 103 -7.35 -5.06 13.99
N PRO A 104 -7.04 -6.33 14.35
CA PRO A 104 -8.02 -7.41 14.38
C PRO A 104 -9.07 -7.28 15.49
N THR A 105 -8.84 -6.40 16.48
CA THR A 105 -9.77 -6.16 17.58
C THR A 105 -10.95 -5.31 17.10
N GLY A 106 -12.13 -5.91 17.10
CA GLY A 106 -13.36 -5.34 16.51
C GLY A 106 -13.74 -6.06 15.22
N ASP A 107 -14.90 -5.72 14.66
CA ASP A 107 -15.43 -6.33 13.43
C ASP A 107 -14.65 -5.89 12.18
N SER A 108 -13.34 -6.14 12.14
CA SER A 108 -12.56 -5.79 10.95
C SER A 108 -12.65 -6.89 9.89
N VAL A 109 -13.84 -7.02 9.32
CA VAL A 109 -14.16 -7.95 8.22
C VAL A 109 -13.13 -7.84 7.09
N ASP A 110 -12.68 -6.64 6.78
CA ASP A 110 -11.69 -6.38 5.73
C ASP A 110 -10.33 -7.03 6.03
N LEU A 111 -9.84 -6.92 7.28
CA LEU A 111 -8.55 -7.51 7.67
C LEU A 111 -8.59 -9.03 7.59
N ASP A 112 -9.68 -9.66 8.07
CA ASP A 112 -9.88 -11.10 7.98
C ASP A 112 -9.98 -11.58 6.54
N GLN A 113 -10.65 -10.81 5.68
CA GLN A 113 -10.70 -11.11 4.25
C GLN A 113 -9.30 -11.05 3.61
N HIS A 114 -8.49 -10.04 3.95
CA HIS A 114 -7.11 -9.96 3.48
C HIS A 114 -6.28 -11.14 3.97
N TRP A 115 -6.42 -11.54 5.24
CA TRP A 115 -5.76 -12.72 5.79
C TRP A 115 -6.10 -14.00 5.04
N LYS A 116 -7.39 -14.27 4.85
CA LYS A 116 -7.88 -15.45 4.11
C LYS A 116 -7.43 -15.52 2.65
N ARG A 117 -7.19 -14.37 2.01
CA ARG A 117 -6.69 -14.31 0.62
C ARG A 117 -5.18 -14.57 0.51
N LEU A 118 -4.43 -14.58 1.62
CA LEU A 118 -3.00 -14.90 1.56
C LEU A 118 -2.80 -16.40 1.33
N PRO A 119 -1.86 -16.80 0.48
CA PRO A 119 -1.45 -18.20 0.38
C PRO A 119 -0.74 -18.64 1.67
N ALA A 120 -0.70 -19.94 1.97
CA ALA A 120 -0.06 -20.51 3.15
C ALA A 120 1.39 -19.99 3.37
N SER A 121 2.17 -19.90 2.29
CA SER A 121 3.52 -19.34 2.31
C SER A 121 3.53 -17.81 2.53
N GLY A 122 2.48 -17.10 2.13
CA GLY A 122 2.32 -15.66 2.40
C GLY A 122 1.95 -15.36 3.85
N ARG A 123 1.27 -16.30 4.53
CA ARG A 123 0.94 -16.20 5.96
C ARG A 123 2.13 -16.51 6.86
N SER A 124 3.08 -17.31 6.39
CA SER A 124 4.21 -17.75 7.20
C SER A 124 5.00 -16.63 7.83
N VAL A 125 5.17 -15.52 7.13
CA VAL A 125 5.94 -14.36 7.63
C VAL A 125 5.34 -13.74 8.90
N TRP A 126 4.05 -13.96 9.16
CA TRP A 126 3.36 -13.47 10.36
C TRP A 126 3.54 -14.38 11.57
N ALA A 127 4.03 -15.60 11.35
CA ALA A 127 4.42 -16.54 12.41
C ALA A 127 5.91 -16.46 12.77
N TRP A 128 6.67 -15.59 12.11
CA TRP A 128 8.09 -15.36 12.39
C TRP A 128 8.28 -14.49 13.64
N PRO A 129 9.49 -14.52 14.24
CA PRO A 129 9.86 -13.60 15.32
C PRO A 129 9.63 -12.12 14.94
N PRO A 130 9.54 -11.21 15.94
CA PRO A 130 9.29 -9.81 15.69
C PRO A 130 10.31 -9.19 14.72
N PRO A 131 9.89 -8.34 13.78
CA PRO A 131 10.80 -7.63 12.89
C PRO A 131 11.75 -6.72 13.67
N GLY A 132 13.05 -6.82 13.40
CA GLY A 132 14.08 -6.00 14.05
C GLY A 132 14.77 -6.63 15.24
N ASP A 133 14.26 -7.76 15.75
CA ASP A 133 14.94 -8.53 16.79
C ASP A 133 16.25 -9.15 16.26
N PRO A 134 17.21 -9.47 17.13
CA PRO A 134 18.41 -10.22 16.78
C PRO A 134 18.04 -11.54 16.08
N PHE A 135 18.72 -11.82 14.96
CA PHE A 135 18.44 -13.03 14.19
C PHE A 135 18.90 -14.30 14.93
N ASP A 136 17.97 -15.21 15.19
CA ASP A 136 18.25 -16.56 15.68
C ASP A 136 18.00 -17.58 14.55
N PRO A 137 19.05 -18.25 14.02
CA PRO A 137 18.88 -19.24 12.96
C PRO A 137 18.10 -20.50 13.41
N GLN A 138 17.97 -20.72 14.72
CA GLN A 138 17.19 -21.84 15.29
C GLN A 138 15.79 -21.43 15.75
N GLY A 139 15.41 -20.17 15.51
CA GLY A 139 14.09 -19.65 15.82
C GLY A 139 12.98 -20.29 14.99
N PRO A 140 11.73 -20.00 15.33
CA PRO A 140 10.57 -20.53 14.60
C PRO A 140 10.42 -19.81 13.24
N TRP A 141 10.89 -20.45 12.19
CA TRP A 141 10.80 -19.96 10.81
C TRP A 141 9.89 -20.87 9.95
N PRO A 142 8.58 -21.00 10.26
CA PRO A 142 7.69 -21.81 9.44
C PRO A 142 7.65 -21.31 8.00
N GLN A 143 7.57 -22.25 7.06
CA GLN A 143 7.46 -21.95 5.64
C GLN A 143 6.01 -21.73 5.21
N GLU A 144 5.07 -22.32 5.93
CA GLU A 144 3.65 -22.26 5.66
C GLU A 144 2.85 -22.14 6.96
N VAL A 145 1.69 -21.52 6.86
CA VAL A 145 0.68 -21.44 7.92
C VAL A 145 -0.66 -21.84 7.33
N SER A 146 -1.40 -22.71 8.03
CA SER A 146 -2.68 -23.29 7.58
C SER A 146 -3.70 -22.23 7.16
N ASP A 147 -4.54 -22.61 6.21
CA ASP A 147 -5.67 -21.77 5.72
C ASP A 147 -6.72 -21.52 6.82
N ASP A 148 -6.84 -22.43 7.78
CA ASP A 148 -7.77 -22.32 8.91
C ASP A 148 -7.19 -21.52 10.10
N SER A 149 -5.99 -20.98 9.97
CA SER A 149 -5.37 -20.21 11.04
C SER A 149 -6.11 -18.90 11.28
N ALA A 150 -6.28 -18.56 12.57
CA ALA A 150 -6.86 -17.28 12.94
C ALA A 150 -5.98 -16.11 12.50
N THR A 151 -6.60 -14.96 12.28
CA THR A 151 -5.89 -13.70 11.98
C THR A 151 -4.98 -13.34 13.17
N PRO A 152 -3.66 -13.18 12.96
CA PRO A 152 -2.73 -12.87 14.05
C PRO A 152 -3.04 -11.51 14.70
N GLU A 153 -2.93 -11.43 16.03
CA GLU A 153 -3.18 -10.19 16.78
C GLU A 153 -2.28 -9.03 16.36
N HIS A 154 -1.07 -9.31 15.87
CA HIS A 154 -0.12 -8.31 15.39
C HIS A 154 -0.26 -7.98 13.90
N LEU A 155 -1.16 -8.63 13.15
CA LEU A 155 -1.47 -8.22 11.79
C LEU A 155 -2.18 -6.86 11.82
N ARG A 156 -1.79 -5.97 10.92
CA ARG A 156 -2.48 -4.69 10.69
C ARG A 156 -2.80 -4.52 9.22
N LEU A 157 -4.02 -4.06 8.95
CA LEU A 157 -4.35 -3.51 7.65
C LEU A 157 -3.92 -2.04 7.65
N LEU A 158 -2.94 -1.72 6.81
CA LEU A 158 -2.49 -0.36 6.57
C LEU A 158 -3.30 0.21 5.40
N ARG A 159 -4.30 1.01 5.72
CA ARG A 159 -5.18 1.69 4.78
C ARG A 159 -4.69 3.11 4.55
N ILE A 160 -4.55 3.52 3.30
CA ILE A 160 -4.04 4.85 2.94
C ILE A 160 -5.06 5.56 2.06
N SER A 161 -5.64 6.64 2.60
CA SER A 161 -6.55 7.54 1.89
C SER A 161 -5.74 8.59 1.15
N LEU A 162 -5.74 8.52 -0.18
CA LEU A 162 -4.93 9.38 -1.03
C LEU A 162 -5.57 10.76 -1.20
N HIS A 163 -4.75 11.79 -1.16
CA HIS A 163 -5.16 13.17 -1.44
C HIS A 163 -4.31 13.86 -2.51
N HIS A 164 -3.19 13.23 -2.93
CA HIS A 164 -2.28 13.77 -3.95
C HIS A 164 -1.66 12.62 -4.73
N VAL A 165 -1.72 12.69 -6.04
CA VAL A 165 -1.15 11.68 -6.95
C VAL A 165 -0.37 12.39 -8.05
N GLU A 166 0.86 11.92 -8.31
CA GLU A 166 1.67 12.34 -9.44
C GLU A 166 2.01 11.14 -10.31
N GLN A 167 2.06 11.35 -11.61
CA GLN A 167 2.62 10.40 -12.58
C GLN A 167 3.76 11.07 -13.34
N LEU A 168 4.89 10.39 -13.43
CA LEU A 168 5.98 10.71 -14.35
C LEU A 168 6.05 9.62 -15.41
N ASP A 169 5.76 9.98 -16.65
CA ASP A 169 5.88 9.12 -17.83
C ASP A 169 7.18 9.48 -18.59
N LEU A 170 8.10 8.52 -18.65
CA LEU A 170 9.43 8.69 -19.25
C LEU A 170 9.47 8.30 -20.74
N LYS A 171 8.34 7.96 -21.35
CA LYS A 171 8.29 7.55 -22.76
C LYS A 171 8.35 8.73 -23.73
N PRO A 172 7.57 9.81 -23.53
CA PRO A 172 7.61 10.95 -24.44
C PRO A 172 8.84 11.84 -24.22
N HIS A 173 9.14 12.67 -25.21
CA HIS A 173 10.15 13.71 -25.09
C HIS A 173 9.52 15.08 -25.43
N PRO A 174 9.53 16.07 -24.54
CA PRO A 174 9.93 15.97 -23.13
C PRO A 174 9.09 14.99 -22.33
N HIS A 175 9.62 14.51 -21.19
CA HIS A 175 8.87 13.63 -20.29
C HIS A 175 7.57 14.30 -19.85
N LEU A 176 6.56 13.50 -19.55
CA LEU A 176 5.25 14.00 -19.14
C LEU A 176 5.04 13.78 -17.65
N ARG A 177 4.84 14.87 -16.91
CA ARG A 177 4.48 14.81 -15.49
C ARG A 177 3.08 15.37 -15.29
N ARG A 178 2.25 14.59 -14.62
CA ARG A 178 0.85 14.92 -14.27
C ARG A 178 0.69 14.94 -12.77
N LEU A 179 -0.22 15.79 -12.32
CA LEU A 179 -0.58 15.96 -10.92
C LEU A 179 -2.10 15.97 -10.79
N TRP A 180 -2.60 15.32 -9.75
CA TRP A 180 -4.00 15.31 -9.33
C TRP A 180 -4.08 15.48 -7.81
N THR A 181 -5.03 16.29 -7.34
CA THR A 181 -5.30 16.46 -5.90
C THR A 181 -6.78 16.28 -5.61
N SER A 182 -7.10 15.75 -4.40
CA SER A 182 -8.50 15.61 -3.97
C SER A 182 -9.18 16.96 -3.80
N SER A 183 -8.49 17.98 -3.32
CA SER A 183 -8.97 19.36 -3.21
C SER A 183 -9.30 19.99 -4.57
N GLY A 184 -8.62 19.56 -5.63
CA GLY A 184 -8.88 19.94 -7.02
C GLY A 184 -9.85 18.98 -7.73
N GLN A 185 -10.63 18.17 -6.99
CA GLN A 185 -11.58 17.21 -7.57
C GLN A 185 -10.92 16.23 -8.57
N TRP A 186 -9.66 15.93 -8.36
CA TRP A 186 -8.84 15.08 -9.23
C TRP A 186 -8.69 15.59 -10.68
N GLN A 187 -8.78 16.90 -10.90
CA GLN A 187 -8.50 17.48 -12.22
C GLN A 187 -7.01 17.33 -12.55
N GLU A 188 -6.73 16.95 -13.80
CA GLU A 188 -5.35 16.82 -14.27
C GLU A 188 -4.68 18.19 -14.41
N GLN A 189 -3.50 18.31 -13.81
CA GLN A 189 -2.58 19.41 -14.03
C GLN A 189 -1.29 18.88 -14.64
N ARG A 190 -0.79 19.52 -15.67
CA ARG A 190 0.51 19.23 -16.26
C ARG A 190 1.55 20.14 -15.65
N ILE A 191 2.63 19.56 -15.17
CA ILE A 191 3.76 20.28 -14.56
C ILE A 191 5.06 19.84 -15.23
N ASN A 192 6.11 20.64 -15.08
CA ASN A 192 7.43 20.27 -15.60
C ASN A 192 7.92 18.98 -14.96
N PRO A 193 8.52 18.07 -15.75
CA PRO A 193 9.04 16.79 -15.27
C PRO A 193 10.25 16.95 -14.35
#